data_8a24e6e9fdd8d52551c133a32f441cc2
#
_entry.id   8a24e6e9fdd8d52551c133a32f441cc2
#
_cell.length_a   1.000
_cell.length_b   1.000
_cell.length_c   1.000
_cell.angle_alpha   90.00
_cell.angle_beta   90.00
_cell.angle_gamma   90.00
#
_symmetry.space_group_name_H-M   'P 1'
#
loop_
_entity.id
_entity.type
_entity.pdbx_description
1 polymer ?
#
loop_
_entity_poly.entity_id
_entity_poly.type
_entity_poly.pdbx_seq_one_letter_code
_entity_poly.pdbx_strand_id
1 'polypeptide(L)'
;MRWTMLPAGARLLVMGHGSVSTLVLHRVDNARNMARFYAMSIEPTLFGGRSLVRNWGRMGTWGRYKIELFEDEAAAESAMVRLAGIKSARGYLEVSAPRRGG
;
A
#
# COMPACT_ATOMS: atom_id res chain seq x y z
N MET A 1 -16.24 -8.26 -5.58
CA MET A 1 -15.13 -7.96 -4.90
C MET A 1 -14.12 -9.00 -5.01
N ARG A 2 -12.94 -8.65 -5.23
CA ARG A 2 -11.98 -9.56 -5.40
C ARG A 2 -10.98 -9.52 -4.33
N TRP A 3 -10.50 -10.57 -3.83
CA TRP A 3 -9.51 -10.61 -2.81
C TRP A 3 -8.21 -11.03 -3.37
N THR A 4 -7.17 -10.34 -2.98
CA THR A 4 -5.84 -10.65 -3.40
C THR A 4 -5.11 -11.28 -2.24
N MET A 5 -4.31 -12.27 -2.53
CA MET A 5 -3.52 -12.90 -1.50
C MET A 5 -2.43 -11.96 -1.08
N LEU A 6 -2.44 -11.57 0.16
CA LEU A 6 -1.43 -10.69 0.72
C LEU A 6 -0.56 -11.43 1.70
N PRO A 7 0.68 -11.00 1.87
CA PRO A 7 1.54 -11.62 2.85
C PRO A 7 1.03 -11.37 4.25
N ALA A 8 1.49 -12.15 5.18
CA ALA A 8 1.12 -11.97 6.57
C ALA A 8 1.48 -10.57 7.00
N GLY A 9 0.61 -9.92 7.71
CA GLY A 9 0.84 -8.56 8.17
C GLY A 9 0.47 -7.49 7.17
N ALA A 10 -0.10 -7.88 6.04
CA ALA A 10 -0.52 -6.92 5.04
C ALA A 10 -1.98 -7.15 4.71
N ARG A 11 -2.65 -6.07 4.38
CA ARG A 11 -4.06 -6.17 4.05
C ARG A 11 -4.43 -5.09 3.06
N LEU A 12 -5.24 -5.47 2.10
CA LEU A 12 -5.70 -4.52 1.12
C LEU A 12 -7.00 -3.89 1.59
N LEU A 13 -7.05 -2.58 1.59
CA LEU A 13 -8.24 -1.85 1.96
C LEU A 13 -8.89 -1.33 0.71
N VAL A 14 -10.17 -1.60 0.57
CA VAL A 14 -10.93 -1.11 -0.57
C VAL A 14 -11.90 -0.08 -0.08
N MET A 15 -11.84 1.09 -0.66
CA MET A 15 -12.65 2.19 -0.22
C MET A 15 -13.65 2.61 -1.26
N GLY A 16 -14.82 3.01 -0.81
CA GLY A 16 -15.82 3.54 -1.66
C GLY A 16 -16.28 2.51 -2.67
N HIS A 17 -16.46 2.95 -3.87
CA HIS A 17 -17.01 2.10 -4.87
C HIS A 17 -15.97 1.29 -5.58
N GLY A 18 -15.01 0.85 -4.88
CA GLY A 18 -14.06 -0.08 -5.43
C GLY A 18 -13.07 0.53 -6.37
N SER A 19 -13.02 1.82 -6.44
CA SER A 19 -12.09 2.43 -7.35
C SER A 19 -10.74 2.70 -6.73
N VAL A 20 -10.60 2.58 -5.43
CA VAL A 20 -9.33 2.85 -4.75
C VAL A 20 -9.02 1.74 -3.78
N SER A 21 -7.82 1.22 -3.86
CA SER A 21 -7.32 0.23 -2.93
C SER A 21 -6.09 0.80 -2.26
N THR A 22 -6.03 0.71 -0.97
CA THR A 22 -4.96 1.33 -0.21
C THR A 22 -4.35 0.34 0.76
N LEU A 23 -3.03 0.38 0.89
CA LEU A 23 -2.31 -0.46 1.81
C LEU A 23 -1.24 0.37 2.48
N VAL A 24 -1.17 0.33 3.80
CA VAL A 24 -0.18 1.08 4.55
C VAL A 24 0.59 0.13 5.44
N LEU A 25 1.91 0.22 5.37
CA LEU A 25 2.80 -0.63 6.14
C LEU A 25 3.73 0.25 6.96
N HIS A 26 4.08 -0.23 8.16
CA HIS A 26 5.04 0.47 9.00
C HIS A 26 6.12 -0.49 9.43
N ARG A 27 7.32 0.03 9.62
CA ARG A 27 8.39 -0.72 10.22
C ARG A 27 8.98 0.13 11.32
N VAL A 28 8.91 -0.35 12.55
CA VAL A 28 9.42 0.36 13.71
C VAL A 28 10.42 -0.52 14.40
N ASP A 29 11.61 0.02 14.64
CA ASP A 29 12.65 -0.71 15.34
C ASP A 29 13.32 0.30 16.26
N ASN A 30 12.89 0.31 17.52
CA ASN A 30 13.38 1.29 18.47
C ASN A 30 14.86 1.14 18.76
N ALA A 31 15.36 -0.08 18.69
CA ALA A 31 16.77 -0.30 18.95
C ALA A 31 17.64 0.37 17.91
N ARG A 32 17.13 0.54 16.70
CA ARG A 32 17.85 1.19 15.63
C ARG A 32 17.34 2.60 15.37
N ASN A 33 16.48 3.09 16.21
CA ASN A 33 15.88 4.40 16.02
C ASN A 33 15.26 4.51 14.64
N MET A 34 14.52 3.48 14.26
CA MET A 34 13.94 3.41 12.93
C MET A 34 12.44 3.44 13.03
N ALA A 35 11.81 4.32 12.27
CA ALA A 35 10.36 4.39 12.16
C ALA A 35 10.05 4.81 10.73
N ARG A 36 9.61 3.86 9.92
CA ARG A 36 9.39 4.09 8.49
C ARG A 36 8.00 3.67 8.07
N PHE A 37 7.51 4.30 7.03
CA PHE A 37 6.23 3.94 6.45
C PHE A 37 6.39 3.62 4.99
N TYR A 38 5.45 2.83 4.47
CA TYR A 38 5.37 2.54 3.06
C TYR A 38 3.90 2.42 2.73
N ALA A 39 3.41 3.33 1.92
CA ALA A 39 1.99 3.38 1.58
C ALA A 39 1.82 3.20 0.08
N MET A 40 0.79 2.49 -0.31
CA MET A 40 0.47 2.29 -1.71
C MET A 40 -1.01 2.48 -1.91
N SER A 41 -1.38 3.07 -3.05
CA SER A 41 -2.78 3.15 -3.40
C SER A 41 -2.93 2.97 -4.90
N ILE A 42 -4.02 2.33 -5.28
CA ILE A 42 -4.36 2.12 -6.67
C ILE A 42 -5.51 3.04 -6.99
N GLU A 43 -5.35 3.87 -8.00
CA GLU A 43 -6.34 4.87 -8.34
C GLU A 43 -6.64 4.84 -9.82
N PRO A 44 -7.86 5.16 -10.23
CA PRO A 44 -8.17 5.20 -11.64
C PRO A 44 -7.48 6.39 -12.29
N THR A 45 -7.19 6.26 -13.57
CA THR A 45 -6.66 7.38 -14.32
C THR A 45 -7.72 7.90 -15.25
N LEU A 46 -7.46 9.07 -15.81
CA LEU A 46 -8.42 9.67 -16.72
C LEU A 46 -8.60 8.88 -18.00
N PHE A 47 -7.62 8.06 -18.33
CA PHE A 47 -7.66 7.36 -19.60
C PHE A 47 -8.00 5.89 -19.47
N GLY A 48 -8.61 5.52 -18.38
CA GLY A 48 -9.12 4.16 -18.26
C GLY A 48 -8.19 3.14 -17.64
N GLY A 49 -6.98 3.52 -17.38
CA GLY A 49 -6.06 2.61 -16.70
C GLY A 49 -6.07 2.82 -15.22
N ARG A 50 -5.05 2.29 -14.57
CA ARG A 50 -4.87 2.46 -13.13
C ARG A 50 -3.47 2.96 -12.85
N SER A 51 -3.33 3.70 -11.77
CA SER A 51 -2.02 4.11 -11.31
C SER A 51 -1.78 3.49 -9.95
N LEU A 52 -0.54 3.11 -9.71
CA LEU A 52 -0.11 2.66 -8.39
C LEU A 52 0.77 3.77 -7.85
N VAL A 53 0.29 4.41 -6.78
CA VAL A 53 1.01 5.50 -6.14
C VAL A 53 1.71 4.92 -4.93
N ARG A 54 3.02 5.09 -4.86
CA ARG A 54 3.81 4.62 -3.72
C ARG A 54 4.39 5.81 -3.01
N ASN A 55 4.33 5.79 -1.69
CA ASN A 55 4.87 6.86 -0.87
C ASN A 55 5.55 6.23 0.33
N TRP A 56 6.81 6.53 0.53
CA TRP A 56 7.55 5.89 1.61
C TRP A 56 8.56 6.85 2.19
N GLY A 57 8.97 6.55 3.43
CA GLY A 57 9.98 7.37 4.07
C GLY A 57 9.95 7.19 5.57
N ARG A 58 10.55 8.17 6.23
CA ARG A 58 10.57 8.19 7.68
C ARG A 58 9.26 8.76 8.18
N MET A 59 8.72 8.18 9.23
CA MET A 59 7.48 8.68 9.78
C MET A 59 7.65 10.12 10.21
N GLY A 60 6.63 10.92 9.94
CA GLY A 60 6.67 12.34 10.24
C GLY A 60 7.24 13.19 9.11
N THR A 61 7.62 12.59 7.99
CA THR A 61 8.08 13.35 6.84
C THR A 61 7.15 13.11 5.68
N TRP A 62 7.29 13.91 4.63
CA TRP A 62 6.49 13.71 3.41
C TRP A 62 6.92 12.46 2.67
N GLY A 63 8.18 12.06 2.82
CA GLY A 63 8.68 10.90 2.15
C GLY A 63 8.88 11.13 0.66
N ARG A 64 8.99 10.00 -0.06
CA ARG A 64 9.18 10.01 -1.49
C ARG A 64 7.98 9.40 -2.17
N TYR A 65 7.76 9.78 -3.41
CA TYR A 65 6.63 9.28 -4.18
C TYR A 65 7.10 8.69 -5.48
N LYS A 66 6.38 7.69 -5.93
CA LYS A 66 6.57 7.15 -7.25
C LYS A 66 5.20 6.71 -7.77
N ILE A 67 4.91 7.05 -9.02
CA ILE A 67 3.65 6.70 -9.63
C ILE A 67 3.94 5.84 -10.85
N GLU A 68 3.28 4.68 -10.92
CA GLU A 68 3.42 3.79 -12.06
C GLU A 68 2.06 3.58 -12.68
N LEU A 69 2.02 3.51 -14.00
CA LEU A 69 0.78 3.36 -14.72
C LEU A 69 0.61 1.92 -15.17
N PHE A 70 -0.61 1.43 -15.08
CA PHE A 70 -0.94 0.07 -15.49
C PHE A 70 -2.18 0.10 -16.36
N GLU A 71 -2.31 -0.90 -17.22
CA GLU A 71 -3.44 -0.93 -18.13
C GLU A 71 -4.75 -1.22 -17.43
N ASP A 72 -4.71 -1.98 -16.35
CA ASP A 72 -5.93 -2.31 -15.66
C ASP A 72 -5.68 -2.55 -14.19
N GLU A 73 -6.76 -2.77 -13.47
CA GLU A 73 -6.69 -2.92 -12.04
C GLU A 73 -5.93 -4.20 -11.64
N ALA A 74 -6.11 -5.27 -12.41
CA ALA A 74 -5.46 -6.53 -12.04
C ALA A 74 -3.95 -6.39 -12.08
N ALA A 75 -3.43 -5.69 -13.09
CA ALA A 75 -2.00 -5.48 -13.19
C ALA A 75 -1.48 -4.63 -12.02
N ALA A 76 -2.23 -3.58 -11.66
CA ALA A 76 -1.83 -2.74 -10.55
C ALA A 76 -1.87 -3.51 -9.24
N GLU A 77 -2.88 -4.33 -9.04
CA GLU A 77 -2.98 -5.12 -7.83
C GLU A 77 -1.86 -6.14 -7.72
N SER A 78 -1.50 -6.76 -8.82
CA SER A 78 -0.39 -7.71 -8.80
C SER A 78 0.91 -7.02 -8.38
N ALA A 79 1.13 -5.81 -8.89
CA ALA A 79 2.31 -5.06 -8.51
C ALA A 79 2.27 -4.69 -7.02
N MET A 80 1.10 -4.29 -6.52
CA MET A 80 0.97 -3.93 -5.12
C MET A 80 1.25 -5.14 -4.23
N VAL A 81 0.70 -6.30 -4.57
CA VAL A 81 0.90 -7.50 -3.77
C VAL A 81 2.37 -7.89 -3.76
N ARG A 82 3.03 -7.81 -4.89
CA ARG A 82 4.44 -8.15 -4.97
C ARG A 82 5.27 -7.23 -4.09
N LEU A 83 5.00 -5.93 -4.16
CA LEU A 83 5.73 -4.97 -3.36
C LEU A 83 5.45 -5.15 -1.88
N ALA A 84 4.20 -5.44 -1.53
CA ALA A 84 3.85 -5.68 -0.13
C ALA A 84 4.61 -6.90 0.40
N GLY A 85 4.76 -7.93 -0.42
CA GLY A 85 5.50 -9.10 -0.01
C GLY A 85 6.96 -8.79 0.24
N ILE A 86 7.57 -7.98 -0.63
CA ILE A 86 8.96 -7.58 -0.46
C ILE A 86 9.13 -6.81 0.85
N LYS A 87 8.24 -5.88 1.12
CA LYS A 87 8.35 -5.07 2.33
C LYS A 87 8.06 -5.89 3.57
N SER A 88 7.08 -6.78 3.49
CA SER A 88 6.76 -7.64 4.63
C SER A 88 7.97 -8.50 4.99
N ALA A 89 8.69 -9.00 4.00
CA ALA A 89 9.87 -9.79 4.26
C ALA A 89 10.97 -8.97 4.93
N ARG A 90 10.91 -7.66 4.82
CA ARG A 90 11.88 -6.79 5.46
C ARG A 90 11.41 -6.27 6.81
N GLY A 91 10.31 -6.78 7.33
CA GLY A 91 9.85 -6.41 8.65
C GLY A 91 8.77 -5.35 8.68
N TYR A 92 8.23 -4.94 7.55
CA TYR A 92 7.11 -4.02 7.55
C TYR A 92 5.83 -4.79 7.90
N LEU A 93 4.98 -4.15 8.70
CA LEU A 93 3.72 -4.75 9.10
C LEU A 93 2.59 -3.84 8.69
N GLU A 94 1.47 -4.43 8.37
CA GLU A 94 0.31 -3.66 7.98
C GLU A 94 -0.21 -2.84 9.14
N VAL A 95 -0.60 -1.62 8.88
CA VAL A 95 -1.21 -0.75 9.86
C VAL A 95 -2.70 -0.88 9.72
N SER A 96 -3.37 -1.26 10.78
CA SER A 96 -4.80 -1.39 10.74
C SER A 96 -5.45 -0.07 10.50
N ALA A 97 -6.42 -0.03 9.61
CA ALA A 97 -7.14 1.18 9.39
C ALA A 97 -7.90 1.53 10.65
N PRO A 98 -7.99 2.78 10.92
CA PRO A 98 -8.79 3.19 12.05
C PRO A 98 -10.18 2.72 11.81
N ARG A 99 -10.73 2.11 12.73
CA ARG A 99 -11.90 1.62 12.54
C ARG A 99 -12.79 2.44 12.79
N ARG A 100 -13.32 2.97 12.42
CA ARG A 100 -14.15 3.76 12.60
C ARG A 100 -15.13 3.26 13.09
N GLY A 101 -15.47 3.57 13.71
CA GLY A 101 -16.66 3.26 14.16
C GLY A 101 -16.63 1.84 14.26
N GLY A 102 -15.81 1.42 14.25
CA GLY A 102 -15.87 -0.03 14.31
C GLY A 102 -15.11 -0.53 13.33
#